data_c5d16d31c1998a642d08b8a0d621ac21
#
_entry.id   c5d16d31c1998a642d08b8a0d621ac21
#
_cell.length_a   1.000
_cell.length_b   1.000
_cell.length_c   1.000
_cell.angle_alpha   90.00
_cell.angle_beta   90.00
_cell.angle_gamma   90.00
#
_symmetry.space_group_name_H-M   'P 1'
#
loop_
_entity.id
_entity.type
_entity.pdbx_description
1 polymer ?
#
loop_
_entity_poly.entity_id
_entity_poly.type
_entity_poly.pdbx_seq_one_letter_code
_entity_poly.pdbx_strand_id
1 'polypeptide(L)'
;TSLKVLVDAVSDKTEKDYTPSTWQPFKSALDAANEVLKNENALDADIEAARTALETAVNGLVKRADFTKLQASVDEAKKAYGDLSGYTEESAAKYTQALTAAETVLKNADASQTEVDQAKADLETAIRGLTAKQSPDKVDKTALQSYVDFAKKYADKEEEYTPSTWNAFKAAYDKAQEVLKDEKAAQKEVDDALAKLQKAA
;
A
#
# COMPACT_ATOMS: atom_id res chain seq x y z
N THR A 1 -48.02 22.33 -10.01
CA THR A 1 -47.57 22.39 -8.59
C THR A 1 -46.06 22.40 -8.55
N SER A 2 -45.47 22.96 -7.50
CA SER A 2 -44.00 22.94 -7.23
C SER A 2 -43.48 21.51 -7.14
N LEU A 3 -44.29 20.56 -6.62
CA LEU A 3 -43.93 19.14 -6.58
C LEU A 3 -43.76 18.56 -8.00
N LYS A 4 -44.63 18.87 -8.95
CA LYS A 4 -44.50 18.39 -10.33
C LYS A 4 -43.21 18.89 -10.99
N VAL A 5 -42.86 20.15 -10.80
CA VAL A 5 -41.60 20.72 -11.32
C VAL A 5 -40.38 19.98 -10.75
N LEU A 6 -40.39 19.65 -9.46
CA LEU A 6 -39.32 18.90 -8.83
C LEU A 6 -39.22 17.47 -9.39
N VAL A 7 -40.35 16.76 -9.48
CA VAL A 7 -40.38 15.40 -10.06
C VAL A 7 -39.83 15.39 -11.48
N ASP A 8 -40.28 16.34 -12.32
CA ASP A 8 -39.81 16.46 -13.72
C ASP A 8 -38.28 16.75 -13.76
N ALA A 9 -37.77 17.58 -12.84
CA ALA A 9 -36.35 17.96 -12.78
C ALA A 9 -35.42 16.81 -12.34
N VAL A 10 -35.93 15.77 -11.69
CA VAL A 10 -35.12 14.63 -11.20
C VAL A 10 -35.41 13.33 -11.94
N SER A 11 -36.28 13.34 -12.91
CA SER A 11 -36.75 12.15 -13.65
C SER A 11 -35.66 11.49 -14.52
N ASP A 12 -34.57 12.21 -14.84
CA ASP A 12 -33.44 11.75 -15.64
C ASP A 12 -32.37 11.03 -14.81
N LYS A 13 -32.47 11.06 -13.47
CA LYS A 13 -31.50 10.40 -12.60
C LYS A 13 -31.63 8.89 -12.74
N THR A 14 -30.45 8.22 -12.73
CA THR A 14 -30.38 6.76 -12.91
C THR A 14 -29.63 6.11 -11.75
N GLU A 15 -30.08 4.91 -11.34
CA GLU A 15 -29.54 4.14 -10.25
C GLU A 15 -28.02 3.90 -10.37
N LYS A 16 -27.55 3.70 -11.60
CA LYS A 16 -26.13 3.42 -11.87
C LYS A 16 -25.19 4.57 -11.48
N ASP A 17 -25.69 5.80 -11.39
CA ASP A 17 -24.90 7.01 -11.15
C ASP A 17 -24.74 7.33 -9.66
N TYR A 18 -25.52 6.66 -8.79
CA TYR A 18 -25.57 6.95 -7.34
C TYR A 18 -25.32 5.72 -6.50
N THR A 19 -24.89 5.93 -5.24
CA THR A 19 -24.67 4.83 -4.31
C THR A 19 -25.98 4.16 -3.92
N PRO A 20 -26.01 2.83 -3.72
CA PRO A 20 -27.24 2.11 -3.37
C PRO A 20 -27.94 2.63 -2.12
N SER A 21 -27.17 2.98 -1.09
CA SER A 21 -27.71 3.50 0.17
C SER A 21 -28.46 4.82 0.03
N THR A 22 -28.06 5.66 -0.93
CA THR A 22 -28.74 6.96 -1.18
C THR A 22 -29.76 6.89 -2.27
N TRP A 23 -29.62 5.96 -3.21
CA TRP A 23 -30.59 5.77 -4.30
C TRP A 23 -31.94 5.24 -3.80
N GLN A 24 -31.96 4.27 -2.89
CA GLN A 24 -33.20 3.67 -2.39
C GLN A 24 -34.15 4.67 -1.70
N PRO A 25 -33.67 5.54 -0.76
CA PRO A 25 -34.50 6.60 -0.20
C PRO A 25 -35.01 7.59 -1.26
N PHE A 26 -34.16 7.96 -2.23
CA PHE A 26 -34.58 8.82 -3.35
C PHE A 26 -35.68 8.18 -4.19
N LYS A 27 -35.52 6.91 -4.60
CA LYS A 27 -36.51 6.17 -5.37
C LYS A 27 -37.84 6.09 -4.64
N SER A 28 -37.82 5.79 -3.34
CA SER A 28 -39.02 5.73 -2.51
C SER A 28 -39.75 7.09 -2.42
N ALA A 29 -38.96 8.16 -2.22
CA ALA A 29 -39.53 9.51 -2.16
C ALA A 29 -40.11 9.97 -3.52
N LEU A 30 -39.44 9.61 -4.63
CA LEU A 30 -39.92 9.89 -5.99
C LEU A 30 -41.22 9.13 -6.33
N ASP A 31 -41.28 7.85 -5.95
CA ASP A 31 -42.46 7.02 -6.14
C ASP A 31 -43.65 7.59 -5.33
N ALA A 32 -43.44 7.96 -4.07
CA ALA A 32 -44.45 8.58 -3.22
C ALA A 32 -44.92 9.92 -3.80
N ALA A 33 -43.99 10.75 -4.28
CA ALA A 33 -44.35 12.04 -4.94
C ALA A 33 -45.21 11.82 -6.19
N ASN A 34 -44.89 10.81 -6.99
CA ASN A 34 -45.72 10.47 -8.17
C ASN A 34 -47.12 9.99 -7.79
N GLU A 35 -47.26 9.22 -6.68
CA GLU A 35 -48.59 8.79 -6.22
C GLU A 35 -49.42 9.99 -5.72
N VAL A 36 -48.80 10.94 -5.00
CA VAL A 36 -49.49 12.18 -4.60
C VAL A 36 -49.93 13.00 -5.80
N LEU A 37 -49.11 13.10 -6.85
CA LEU A 37 -49.47 13.80 -8.10
C LEU A 37 -50.61 13.15 -8.89
N LYS A 38 -50.79 11.84 -8.76
CA LYS A 38 -51.94 11.10 -9.40
C LYS A 38 -53.22 11.23 -8.61
N ASN A 39 -53.16 11.59 -7.34
CA ASN A 39 -54.36 11.73 -6.50
C ASN A 39 -54.99 13.10 -6.70
N GLU A 40 -56.11 13.15 -7.41
CA GLU A 40 -56.88 14.37 -7.68
C GLU A 40 -57.44 15.03 -6.39
N ASN A 41 -57.52 14.26 -5.28
CA ASN A 41 -57.99 14.72 -3.99
C ASN A 41 -56.83 14.95 -2.97
N ALA A 42 -55.59 15.02 -3.44
CA ALA A 42 -54.48 15.29 -2.57
C ALA A 42 -54.61 16.65 -1.88
N LEU A 43 -54.39 16.68 -0.57
CA LEU A 43 -54.40 17.92 0.19
C LEU A 43 -53.06 18.67 -0.02
N ASP A 44 -53.12 20.00 0.12
CA ASP A 44 -51.91 20.84 0.02
C ASP A 44 -50.80 20.37 1.01
N ALA A 45 -51.20 19.88 2.18
CA ALA A 45 -50.26 19.34 3.18
C ALA A 45 -49.58 18.08 2.66
N ASP A 46 -50.25 17.19 1.93
CA ASP A 46 -49.67 15.98 1.36
C ASP A 46 -48.68 16.31 0.25
N ILE A 47 -49.04 17.29 -0.58
CA ILE A 47 -48.20 17.79 -1.68
C ILE A 47 -46.90 18.39 -1.11
N GLU A 48 -47.01 19.20 -0.07
CA GLU A 48 -45.84 19.84 0.56
C GLU A 48 -44.95 18.84 1.32
N ALA A 49 -45.54 17.84 2.01
CA ALA A 49 -44.82 16.75 2.64
C ALA A 49 -44.06 15.93 1.61
N ALA A 50 -44.67 15.54 0.51
CA ALA A 50 -44.03 14.77 -0.58
C ALA A 50 -42.90 15.59 -1.23
N ARG A 51 -43.10 16.91 -1.43
CA ARG A 51 -42.05 17.80 -1.95
C ARG A 51 -40.84 17.84 -1.04
N THR A 52 -41.06 18.06 0.26
CA THR A 52 -39.98 18.14 1.26
C THR A 52 -39.21 16.83 1.38
N ALA A 53 -39.93 15.69 1.36
CA ALA A 53 -39.30 14.36 1.38
C ALA A 53 -38.42 14.12 0.15
N LEU A 54 -38.94 14.48 -1.04
CA LEU A 54 -38.20 14.33 -2.30
C LEU A 54 -36.99 15.28 -2.35
N GLU A 55 -37.09 16.53 -1.91
CA GLU A 55 -35.98 17.48 -1.81
C GLU A 55 -34.91 16.97 -0.90
N THR A 56 -35.28 16.43 0.27
CA THR A 56 -34.33 15.85 1.24
C THR A 56 -33.58 14.67 0.62
N ALA A 57 -34.31 13.79 -0.05
CA ALA A 57 -33.73 12.62 -0.68
C ALA A 57 -32.80 12.98 -1.84
N VAL A 58 -33.18 13.97 -2.67
CA VAL A 58 -32.33 14.49 -3.76
C VAL A 58 -31.04 15.09 -3.24
N ASN A 59 -31.13 15.89 -2.17
CA ASN A 59 -29.95 16.50 -1.53
C ASN A 59 -29.04 15.47 -0.87
N GLY A 60 -29.60 14.32 -0.49
CA GLY A 60 -28.87 13.19 0.08
C GLY A 60 -28.20 12.26 -0.95
N LEU A 61 -28.43 12.46 -2.26
CA LEU A 61 -27.86 11.59 -3.28
C LEU A 61 -26.34 11.75 -3.37
N VAL A 62 -25.64 10.62 -3.27
CA VAL A 62 -24.17 10.53 -3.40
C VAL A 62 -23.84 9.80 -4.70
N LYS A 63 -23.01 10.40 -5.56
CA LYS A 63 -22.56 9.77 -6.79
C LYS A 63 -21.68 8.57 -6.48
N ARG A 64 -21.80 7.53 -7.30
CA ARG A 64 -20.86 6.38 -7.23
C ARG A 64 -19.44 6.81 -7.52
N ALA A 65 -18.52 6.22 -6.82
CA ALA A 65 -17.09 6.36 -7.11
C ALA A 65 -16.72 5.64 -8.42
N ASP A 66 -15.67 6.14 -9.08
CA ASP A 66 -15.05 5.44 -10.21
C ASP A 66 -13.98 4.46 -9.69
N PHE A 67 -14.27 3.18 -9.76
CA PHE A 67 -13.40 2.10 -9.33
C PHE A 67 -12.37 1.67 -10.38
N THR A 68 -12.44 2.18 -11.60
CA THR A 68 -11.67 1.68 -12.76
C THR A 68 -10.16 1.64 -12.47
N LYS A 69 -9.63 2.72 -11.90
CA LYS A 69 -8.20 2.84 -11.60
C LYS A 69 -7.78 1.93 -10.44
N LEU A 70 -8.61 1.80 -9.41
CA LEU A 70 -8.34 0.92 -8.29
C LEU A 70 -8.37 -0.55 -8.73
N GLN A 71 -9.37 -0.93 -9.52
CA GLN A 71 -9.47 -2.28 -10.08
C GLN A 71 -8.22 -2.64 -10.89
N ALA A 72 -7.80 -1.74 -11.80
CA ALA A 72 -6.59 -1.96 -12.59
C ALA A 72 -5.35 -2.12 -11.71
N SER A 73 -5.19 -1.28 -10.67
CA SER A 73 -4.05 -1.39 -9.74
C SER A 73 -4.04 -2.70 -8.96
N VAL A 74 -5.22 -3.20 -8.54
CA VAL A 74 -5.35 -4.49 -7.85
C VAL A 74 -5.00 -5.65 -8.79
N ASP A 75 -5.48 -5.63 -10.03
CA ASP A 75 -5.22 -6.69 -11.00
C ASP A 75 -3.72 -6.74 -11.39
N GLU A 76 -3.10 -5.58 -11.61
CA GLU A 76 -1.66 -5.47 -11.85
C GLU A 76 -0.84 -5.95 -10.65
N ALA A 77 -1.22 -5.54 -9.44
CA ALA A 77 -0.56 -5.96 -8.21
C ALA A 77 -0.60 -7.49 -8.03
N LYS A 78 -1.75 -8.12 -8.20
CA LYS A 78 -1.90 -9.57 -8.12
C LYS A 78 -1.07 -10.30 -9.17
N LYS A 79 -1.03 -9.78 -10.38
CA LYS A 79 -0.25 -10.36 -11.48
C LYS A 79 1.25 -10.26 -11.24
N ALA A 80 1.72 -9.09 -10.77
CA ALA A 80 3.14 -8.82 -10.61
C ALA A 80 3.71 -9.40 -9.30
N TYR A 81 2.91 -9.43 -8.23
CA TYR A 81 3.34 -9.77 -6.86
C TYR A 81 2.51 -10.92 -6.25
N GLY A 82 2.04 -11.85 -7.07
CA GLY A 82 1.32 -13.04 -6.60
C GLY A 82 2.18 -14.00 -5.78
N ASP A 83 3.49 -14.02 -6.02
CA ASP A 83 4.47 -14.74 -5.21
C ASP A 83 5.32 -13.76 -4.40
N LEU A 84 5.16 -13.79 -3.09
CA LEU A 84 5.86 -12.96 -2.13
C LEU A 84 7.06 -13.64 -1.47
N SER A 85 7.41 -14.87 -1.88
CA SER A 85 8.46 -15.67 -1.24
C SER A 85 9.84 -14.99 -1.27
N GLY A 86 10.09 -14.15 -2.28
CA GLY A 86 11.32 -13.36 -2.44
C GLY A 86 11.40 -12.07 -1.63
N TYR A 87 10.35 -11.71 -0.89
CA TYR A 87 10.29 -10.45 -0.12
C TYR A 87 10.38 -10.71 1.39
N THR A 88 10.79 -9.68 2.15
CA THR A 88 10.81 -9.77 3.62
C THR A 88 9.38 -9.95 4.16
N GLU A 89 9.24 -10.71 5.25
CA GLU A 89 7.93 -11.02 5.84
C GLU A 89 7.17 -9.73 6.21
N GLU A 90 7.87 -8.73 6.77
CA GLU A 90 7.27 -7.45 7.13
C GLU A 90 6.71 -6.69 5.91
N SER A 91 7.49 -6.58 4.83
CA SER A 91 7.04 -5.86 3.63
C SER A 91 5.93 -6.61 2.89
N ALA A 92 6.00 -7.94 2.85
CA ALA A 92 4.97 -8.80 2.27
C ALA A 92 3.65 -8.71 3.06
N ALA A 93 3.70 -8.64 4.40
CA ALA A 93 2.52 -8.47 5.24
C ALA A 93 1.84 -7.10 4.98
N LYS A 94 2.61 -6.01 4.90
CA LYS A 94 2.09 -4.67 4.58
C LYS A 94 1.40 -4.64 3.21
N TYR A 95 2.03 -5.26 2.20
CA TYR A 95 1.43 -5.39 0.88
C TYR A 95 0.12 -6.18 0.91
N THR A 96 0.10 -7.34 1.56
CA THR A 96 -1.09 -8.18 1.67
C THR A 96 -2.24 -7.45 2.37
N GLN A 97 -1.93 -6.69 3.42
CA GLN A 97 -2.92 -5.86 4.13
C GLN A 97 -3.50 -4.77 3.21
N ALA A 98 -2.67 -4.05 2.50
CA ALA A 98 -3.11 -3.00 1.59
C ALA A 98 -3.92 -3.56 0.40
N LEU A 99 -3.52 -4.71 -0.15
CA LEU A 99 -4.26 -5.40 -1.20
C LEU A 99 -5.65 -5.84 -0.72
N THR A 100 -5.74 -6.42 0.47
CA THR A 100 -7.03 -6.85 1.07
C THR A 100 -7.94 -5.65 1.34
N ALA A 101 -7.39 -4.53 1.81
CA ALA A 101 -8.14 -3.29 2.01
C ALA A 101 -8.69 -2.74 0.68
N ALA A 102 -7.87 -2.72 -0.36
CA ALA A 102 -8.26 -2.29 -1.71
C ALA A 102 -9.40 -3.18 -2.28
N GLU A 103 -9.30 -4.50 -2.12
CA GLU A 103 -10.35 -5.44 -2.52
C GLU A 103 -11.66 -5.25 -1.74
N THR A 104 -11.56 -4.86 -0.48
CA THR A 104 -12.74 -4.57 0.36
C THR A 104 -13.44 -3.31 -0.13
N VAL A 105 -12.68 -2.27 -0.47
CA VAL A 105 -13.24 -1.03 -1.05
C VAL A 105 -13.90 -1.31 -2.41
N LEU A 106 -13.30 -2.14 -3.27
CA LEU A 106 -13.89 -2.55 -4.56
C LEU A 106 -15.24 -3.25 -4.42
N LYS A 107 -15.46 -3.95 -3.30
CA LYS A 107 -16.75 -4.64 -3.02
C LYS A 107 -17.78 -3.72 -2.38
N ASN A 108 -17.39 -2.56 -1.90
CA ASN A 108 -18.28 -1.61 -1.25
C ASN A 108 -18.90 -0.67 -2.30
N ALA A 109 -20.11 -0.96 -2.74
CA ALA A 109 -20.83 -0.12 -3.72
C ALA A 109 -21.16 1.30 -3.21
N ASP A 110 -21.09 1.52 -1.89
CA ASP A 110 -21.30 2.81 -1.23
C ASP A 110 -20.00 3.56 -0.92
N ALA A 111 -18.84 3.04 -1.36
CA ALA A 111 -17.57 3.71 -1.13
C ALA A 111 -17.54 5.09 -1.80
N SER A 112 -17.00 6.07 -1.09
CA SER A 112 -16.73 7.40 -1.62
C SER A 112 -15.53 7.39 -2.56
N GLN A 113 -15.43 8.39 -3.45
CA GLN A 113 -14.24 8.53 -4.31
C GLN A 113 -12.96 8.70 -3.49
N THR A 114 -13.03 9.37 -2.36
CA THR A 114 -11.88 9.53 -1.45
C THR A 114 -11.39 8.19 -0.91
N GLU A 115 -12.28 7.27 -0.51
CA GLU A 115 -11.91 5.93 -0.05
C GLU A 115 -11.27 5.11 -1.17
N VAL A 116 -11.80 5.21 -2.39
CA VAL A 116 -11.25 4.54 -3.58
C VAL A 116 -9.85 5.06 -3.90
N ASP A 117 -9.66 6.39 -3.90
CA ASP A 117 -8.37 7.02 -4.19
C ASP A 117 -7.34 6.71 -3.09
N GLN A 118 -7.75 6.70 -1.82
CA GLN A 118 -6.89 6.35 -0.69
C GLN A 118 -6.45 4.88 -0.76
N ALA A 119 -7.38 3.95 -0.99
CA ALA A 119 -7.06 2.53 -1.12
C ALA A 119 -6.05 2.26 -2.25
N LYS A 120 -6.18 2.99 -3.37
CA LYS A 120 -5.22 2.94 -4.47
C LYS A 120 -3.84 3.45 -4.03
N ALA A 121 -3.78 4.61 -3.38
CA ALA A 121 -2.53 5.21 -2.92
C ALA A 121 -1.80 4.34 -1.88
N ASP A 122 -2.55 3.71 -0.97
CA ASP A 122 -2.03 2.80 0.05
C ASP A 122 -1.45 1.54 -0.60
N LEU A 123 -2.15 0.95 -1.57
CA LEU A 123 -1.65 -0.21 -2.32
C LEU A 123 -0.36 0.13 -3.08
N GLU A 124 -0.32 1.25 -3.78
CA GLU A 124 0.89 1.72 -4.49
C GLU A 124 2.06 1.97 -3.53
N THR A 125 1.78 2.50 -2.35
CA THR A 125 2.79 2.73 -1.31
C THR A 125 3.33 1.41 -0.77
N ALA A 126 2.46 0.43 -0.52
CA ALA A 126 2.85 -0.89 -0.07
C ALA A 126 3.67 -1.64 -1.14
N ILE A 127 3.33 -1.49 -2.42
CA ILE A 127 4.11 -2.04 -3.54
C ILE A 127 5.52 -1.44 -3.58
N ARG A 128 5.64 -0.10 -3.46
CA ARG A 128 6.95 0.57 -3.40
C ARG A 128 7.77 0.19 -2.17
N GLY A 129 7.08 -0.21 -1.10
CA GLY A 129 7.69 -0.66 0.16
C GLY A 129 8.11 -2.13 0.17
N LEU A 130 7.84 -2.90 -0.89
CA LEU A 130 8.28 -4.29 -0.98
C LEU A 130 9.82 -4.36 -0.98
N THR A 131 10.37 -5.06 0.00
CA THR A 131 11.82 -5.21 0.20
C THR A 131 12.20 -6.65 -0.06
N ALA A 132 13.07 -6.90 -1.04
CA ALA A 132 13.57 -8.24 -1.32
C ALA A 132 14.27 -8.83 -0.10
N LYS A 133 14.07 -10.13 0.15
CA LYS A 133 14.92 -10.87 1.08
C LYS A 133 16.35 -10.79 0.57
N GLN A 134 17.27 -10.40 1.44
CA GLN A 134 18.67 -10.61 1.14
C GLN A 134 18.88 -12.11 0.99
N SER A 135 19.28 -12.54 -0.20
CA SER A 135 19.65 -13.95 -0.40
C SER A 135 20.86 -14.23 0.46
N PRO A 136 20.82 -15.21 1.37
CA PRO A 136 22.03 -15.64 2.07
C PRO A 136 23.09 -16.14 1.09
N ASP A 137 22.73 -16.42 -0.16
CA ASP A 137 23.60 -16.97 -1.19
C ASP A 137 24.41 -15.94 -2.00
N LYS A 138 24.29 -14.65 -1.70
CA LYS A 138 25.11 -13.57 -2.31
C LYS A 138 25.62 -12.59 -1.29
N VAL A 139 26.37 -13.12 -0.34
CA VAL A 139 27.22 -12.28 0.52
C VAL A 139 28.31 -11.66 -0.34
N ASP A 140 28.34 -10.33 -0.41
CA ASP A 140 29.39 -9.61 -1.11
C ASP A 140 30.62 -9.48 -0.24
N LYS A 141 31.64 -10.26 -0.56
CA LYS A 141 32.94 -10.26 0.13
C LYS A 141 34.01 -9.40 -0.56
N THR A 142 33.65 -8.74 -1.66
CA THR A 142 34.60 -8.02 -2.52
C THR A 142 35.38 -6.95 -1.76
N ALA A 143 34.70 -6.13 -0.97
CA ALA A 143 35.33 -5.07 -0.17
C ALA A 143 36.27 -5.65 0.89
N LEU A 144 35.86 -6.71 1.60
CA LEU A 144 36.69 -7.39 2.59
C LEU A 144 37.91 -8.03 1.93
N GLN A 145 37.73 -8.71 0.79
CA GLN A 145 38.83 -9.32 0.05
C GLN A 145 39.87 -8.27 -0.37
N SER A 146 39.41 -7.17 -0.98
CA SER A 146 40.29 -6.06 -1.41
C SER A 146 41.07 -5.47 -0.25
N TYR A 147 40.43 -5.32 0.91
CA TYR A 147 41.12 -4.76 2.09
C TYR A 147 42.08 -5.75 2.74
N VAL A 148 41.77 -7.04 2.78
CA VAL A 148 42.70 -8.09 3.22
C VAL A 148 43.97 -8.12 2.32
N ASP A 149 43.76 -8.02 0.99
CA ASP A 149 44.89 -7.99 0.04
C ASP A 149 45.76 -6.73 0.23
N PHE A 150 45.14 -5.58 0.50
CA PHE A 150 45.86 -4.34 0.85
C PHE A 150 46.62 -4.49 2.18
N ALA A 151 45.99 -5.06 3.21
CA ALA A 151 46.55 -5.20 4.54
C ALA A 151 47.68 -6.26 4.61
N LYS A 152 47.73 -7.17 3.61
CA LYS A 152 48.77 -8.23 3.55
C LYS A 152 50.18 -7.68 3.63
N LYS A 153 50.44 -6.49 3.08
CA LYS A 153 51.74 -5.83 3.13
C LYS A 153 52.26 -5.53 4.55
N TYR A 154 51.35 -5.52 5.52
CA TYR A 154 51.69 -5.30 6.94
C TYR A 154 51.82 -6.62 7.73
N ALA A 155 51.27 -7.73 7.20
CA ALA A 155 51.11 -8.97 7.92
C ALA A 155 52.44 -9.67 8.34
N ASP A 156 53.54 -9.31 7.67
CA ASP A 156 54.87 -9.89 7.91
C ASP A 156 55.83 -8.87 8.52
N LYS A 157 55.32 -7.78 9.12
CA LYS A 157 56.10 -6.64 9.61
C LYS A 157 55.94 -6.41 11.11
N GLU A 158 55.89 -7.47 11.90
CA GLU A 158 55.73 -7.43 13.35
C GLU A 158 56.69 -6.47 14.06
N GLU A 159 57.96 -6.47 13.65
CA GLU A 159 59.05 -5.65 14.21
C GLU A 159 58.90 -4.14 13.99
N GLU A 160 58.05 -3.72 13.05
CA GLU A 160 57.78 -2.29 12.78
C GLU A 160 56.70 -1.72 13.73
N TYR A 161 56.04 -2.55 14.56
CA TYR A 161 54.91 -2.17 15.41
C TYR A 161 55.11 -2.49 16.89
N THR A 162 54.33 -1.82 17.74
CA THR A 162 54.31 -2.23 19.15
C THR A 162 53.57 -3.57 19.32
N PRO A 163 53.90 -4.40 20.30
CA PRO A 163 53.22 -5.67 20.53
C PRO A 163 51.68 -5.53 20.65
N SER A 164 51.22 -4.44 21.24
CA SER A 164 49.79 -4.16 21.41
C SER A 164 49.10 -3.91 20.09
N THR A 165 49.65 -3.03 19.24
CA THR A 165 49.08 -2.70 17.92
C THR A 165 49.19 -3.88 16.98
N TRP A 166 50.30 -4.61 17.00
CA TRP A 166 50.50 -5.81 16.19
C TRP A 166 49.49 -6.90 16.53
N ASN A 167 49.29 -7.22 17.80
CA ASN A 167 48.31 -8.24 18.20
C ASN A 167 46.91 -7.87 17.81
N ALA A 168 46.49 -6.59 17.93
CA ALA A 168 45.17 -6.12 17.50
C ALA A 168 44.99 -6.27 15.99
N PHE A 169 45.99 -5.84 15.21
CA PHE A 169 45.96 -5.98 13.75
C PHE A 169 45.94 -7.46 13.34
N LYS A 170 46.83 -8.29 13.89
CA LYS A 170 46.92 -9.71 13.54
C LYS A 170 45.62 -10.46 13.82
N ALA A 171 45.00 -10.21 14.98
CA ALA A 171 43.70 -10.82 15.32
C ALA A 171 42.60 -10.40 14.35
N ALA A 172 42.53 -9.12 13.95
CA ALA A 172 41.55 -8.63 13.00
C ALA A 172 41.80 -9.17 11.58
N TYR A 173 43.05 -9.27 11.17
CA TYR A 173 43.46 -9.80 9.86
C TYR A 173 43.13 -11.29 9.73
N ASP A 174 43.50 -12.10 10.74
CA ASP A 174 43.21 -13.53 10.76
C ASP A 174 41.68 -13.79 10.75
N LYS A 175 40.90 -13.00 11.53
CA LYS A 175 39.46 -13.09 11.54
C LYS A 175 38.84 -12.71 10.18
N ALA A 176 39.36 -11.70 9.52
CA ALA A 176 38.94 -11.32 8.18
C ALA A 176 39.17 -12.44 7.15
N GLN A 177 40.32 -13.11 7.22
CA GLN A 177 40.63 -14.26 6.37
C GLN A 177 39.71 -15.45 6.64
N GLU A 178 39.35 -15.69 7.91
CA GLU A 178 38.42 -16.74 8.33
C GLU A 178 37.02 -16.49 7.71
N VAL A 179 36.50 -15.25 7.83
CA VAL A 179 35.20 -14.85 7.26
C VAL A 179 35.21 -14.95 5.74
N LEU A 180 36.31 -14.63 5.06
CA LEU A 180 36.45 -14.81 3.62
C LEU A 180 36.32 -16.27 3.18
N LYS A 181 36.83 -17.21 3.97
CA LYS A 181 36.79 -18.66 3.69
C LYS A 181 35.45 -19.30 4.07
N ASP A 182 34.70 -18.69 4.98
CA ASP A 182 33.42 -19.24 5.43
C ASP A 182 32.33 -18.99 4.38
N GLU A 183 31.93 -20.06 3.66
CA GLU A 183 30.88 -20.00 2.64
C GLU A 183 29.49 -19.62 3.22
N LYS A 184 29.33 -19.76 4.55
CA LYS A 184 28.06 -19.48 5.25
C LYS A 184 28.06 -18.15 6.00
N ALA A 185 29.14 -17.39 5.92
CA ALA A 185 29.24 -16.11 6.60
C ALA A 185 28.10 -15.18 6.17
N ALA A 186 27.42 -14.55 7.14
CA ALA A 186 26.39 -13.55 6.85
C ALA A 186 27.04 -12.23 6.42
N GLN A 187 26.32 -11.37 5.63
CA GLN A 187 26.83 -10.06 5.21
C GLN A 187 27.28 -9.22 6.40
N LYS A 188 26.54 -9.25 7.51
CA LYS A 188 26.94 -8.55 8.73
C LYS A 188 28.30 -8.99 9.27
N GLU A 189 28.63 -10.27 9.21
CA GLU A 189 29.95 -10.79 9.65
C GLU A 189 31.07 -10.29 8.74
N VAL A 190 30.80 -10.20 7.43
CA VAL A 190 31.73 -9.64 6.44
C VAL A 190 31.97 -8.15 6.71
N ASP A 191 30.90 -7.38 6.92
CA ASP A 191 30.98 -5.94 7.20
C ASP A 191 31.68 -5.65 8.53
N ASP A 192 31.36 -6.41 9.58
CA ASP A 192 32.00 -6.31 10.91
C ASP A 192 33.49 -6.66 10.84
N ALA A 193 33.90 -7.69 10.08
CA ALA A 193 35.28 -8.06 9.88
C ALA A 193 36.05 -6.98 9.13
N LEU A 194 35.46 -6.41 8.07
CA LEU A 194 36.05 -5.28 7.33
C LEU A 194 36.28 -4.07 8.25
N ALA A 195 35.24 -3.66 8.98
CA ALA A 195 35.34 -2.51 9.90
C ALA A 195 36.39 -2.69 10.98
N LYS A 196 36.52 -3.91 11.56
CA LYS A 196 37.54 -4.22 12.57
C LYS A 196 38.97 -4.18 11.99
N LEU A 197 39.15 -4.74 10.80
CA LEU A 197 40.46 -4.73 10.14
C LEU A 197 40.85 -3.31 9.72
N GLN A 198 39.94 -2.51 9.21
CA GLN A 198 40.16 -1.09 8.87
C GLN A 198 40.57 -0.25 10.09
N LYS A 199 39.98 -0.56 11.26
CA LYS A 199 40.34 0.14 12.51
C LYS A 199 41.68 -0.28 13.08
N ALA A 200 42.14 -1.50 12.81
CA ALA A 200 43.33 -2.09 13.37
C ALA A 200 44.60 -1.90 12.49
N ALA A 201 44.41 -1.55 11.19
CA ALA A 201 45.45 -1.28 10.22
C ALA A 201 45.81 0.21 10.18
#